data_a977584c26519294c59ca323736ff4fa
#
_entry.id   a977584c26519294c59ca323736ff4fa
#
_cell.length_a   1.000
_cell.length_b   1.000
_cell.length_c   1.000
_cell.angle_alpha   90.00
_cell.angle_beta   90.00
_cell.angle_gamma   90.00
#
_symmetry.space_group_name_H-M   'P 1'
#
loop_
_entity.id
_entity.type
_entity.pdbx_description
1 polymer ?
#
loop_
_entity_poly.entity_id
_entity_poly.type
_entity_poly.pdbx_seq_one_letter_code
_entity_poly.pdbx_strand_id
1 'polypeptide(L)'
;MDRNPALDNFVGVMGKLKAIIENENDFLERGLPATLLATTKRKSVLSREYGALSNELLDSSVDQLLADPELQVKLVAAGAELQAMSTENRALLQQAVSASRRRVDAVMEAVRSSADASPEQLEGLGIPADADAARFK
;
A
#
# COMPACT_ATOMS: atom_id res chain seq x y z
N MET A 1 20.45 7.79 -33.00
CA MET A 1 19.66 6.75 -32.37
C MET A 1 18.34 7.34 -31.94
N ASP A 2 17.29 6.85 -32.52
CA ASP A 2 15.95 7.35 -32.22
C ASP A 2 15.50 6.84 -30.87
N ARG A 3 15.30 7.75 -29.94
CA ARG A 3 14.72 7.42 -28.65
C ARG A 3 13.23 7.18 -28.83
N ASN A 4 12.75 6.12 -28.22
CA ASN A 4 11.31 5.83 -28.18
C ASN A 4 10.72 6.54 -26.95
N PRO A 5 9.91 7.63 -27.13
CA PRO A 5 9.34 8.35 -25.99
C PRO A 5 8.45 7.48 -25.11
N ALA A 6 7.72 6.54 -25.69
CA ALA A 6 6.86 5.63 -24.93
C ALA A 6 7.69 4.74 -24.01
N LEU A 7 8.84 4.27 -24.49
CA LEU A 7 9.75 3.44 -23.72
C LEU A 7 10.40 4.24 -22.58
N ASP A 8 10.83 5.47 -22.85
CA ASP A 8 11.39 6.35 -21.84
C ASP A 8 10.35 6.65 -20.74
N ASN A 9 9.12 6.91 -21.13
CA ASN A 9 8.00 7.12 -20.19
C ASN A 9 7.74 5.89 -19.35
N PHE A 10 7.76 4.71 -19.96
CA PHE A 10 7.54 3.44 -19.26
C PHE A 10 8.60 3.21 -18.19
N VAL A 11 9.87 3.38 -18.54
CA VAL A 11 11.00 3.25 -17.60
C VAL A 11 10.87 4.27 -16.47
N GLY A 12 10.50 5.51 -16.80
CA GLY A 12 10.29 6.56 -15.82
C GLY A 12 9.19 6.23 -14.82
N VAL A 13 8.06 5.72 -15.31
CA VAL A 13 6.93 5.30 -14.46
C VAL A 13 7.32 4.12 -13.58
N MET A 14 8.05 3.14 -14.13
CA MET A 14 8.57 2.01 -13.35
C MET A 14 9.42 2.49 -12.18
N GLY A 15 10.33 3.43 -12.43
CA GLY A 15 11.21 4.00 -11.41
C GLY A 15 10.44 4.71 -10.30
N LYS A 16 9.45 5.51 -10.68
CA LYS A 16 8.60 6.24 -9.72
C LYS A 16 7.76 5.27 -8.88
N LEU A 17 7.18 4.28 -9.53
CA LEU A 17 6.35 3.27 -8.85
C LEU A 17 7.21 2.45 -7.88
N LYS A 18 8.39 2.04 -8.32
CA LYS A 18 9.35 1.32 -7.47
C LYS A 18 9.70 2.12 -6.22
N ALA A 19 10.00 3.42 -6.38
CA ALA A 19 10.37 4.29 -5.26
C ALA A 19 9.23 4.41 -4.25
N ILE A 20 7.99 4.55 -4.72
CA ILE A 20 6.82 4.63 -3.84
C ILE A 20 6.61 3.32 -3.09
N ILE A 21 6.70 2.19 -3.78
CA ILE A 21 6.52 0.87 -3.15
C ILE A 21 7.61 0.61 -2.12
N GLU A 22 8.87 0.95 -2.42
CA GLU A 22 9.98 0.85 -1.47
C GLU A 22 9.69 1.64 -0.19
N ASN A 23 9.24 2.88 -0.34
CA ASN A 23 8.92 3.74 0.80
C ASN A 23 7.77 3.17 1.62
N GLU A 24 6.72 2.66 0.96
CA GLU A 24 5.60 2.03 1.66
C GLU A 24 6.03 0.77 2.40
N ASN A 25 6.83 -0.07 1.76
CA ASN A 25 7.33 -1.29 2.39
C ASN A 25 8.16 -0.98 3.64
N ASP A 26 9.05 0.01 3.55
CA ASP A 26 9.84 0.46 4.68
C ASP A 26 8.96 0.98 5.82
N PHE A 27 7.97 1.78 5.49
CA PHE A 27 6.99 2.32 6.44
C PHE A 27 6.24 1.19 7.16
N LEU A 28 5.75 0.22 6.40
CA LEU A 28 4.97 -0.91 6.94
C LEU A 28 5.85 -1.87 7.75
N GLU A 29 7.10 -2.09 7.34
CA GLU A 29 8.05 -2.93 8.07
C GLU A 29 8.37 -2.36 9.44
N ARG A 30 8.31 -1.04 9.60
CA ARG A 30 8.45 -0.39 10.90
C ARG A 30 7.22 -0.53 11.79
N GLY A 31 6.19 -1.22 11.33
CA GLY A 31 4.97 -1.45 12.08
C GLY A 31 4.01 -0.26 12.12
N LEU A 32 4.20 0.72 11.24
CA LEU A 32 3.33 1.87 11.15
C LEU A 32 1.99 1.51 10.48
N PRO A 33 0.87 2.10 10.91
CA PRO A 33 -0.44 1.75 10.35
C PRO A 33 -0.57 2.14 8.88
N ALA A 34 -1.19 1.26 8.09
CA ALA A 34 -1.45 1.53 6.67
C ALA A 34 -2.30 2.80 6.45
N THR A 35 -3.13 3.15 7.43
CA THR A 35 -3.99 4.35 7.38
C THR A 35 -3.19 5.65 7.33
N LEU A 36 -1.92 5.63 7.72
CA LEU A 36 -1.04 6.80 7.68
C LEU A 36 -0.32 6.95 6.34
N LEU A 37 -0.52 6.02 5.39
CA LEU A 37 0.11 6.09 4.07
C LEU A 37 -0.48 7.23 3.24
N ALA A 38 0.34 8.22 2.92
CA ALA A 38 -0.04 9.35 2.08
C ALA A 38 0.13 9.04 0.59
N THR A 39 0.77 7.92 0.24
CA THR A 39 1.20 7.59 -1.12
C THR A 39 0.21 6.71 -1.90
N THR A 40 -0.85 6.22 -1.27
CA THR A 40 -1.79 5.27 -1.86
C THR A 40 -2.40 5.78 -3.17
N LYS A 41 -2.85 7.02 -3.19
CA LYS A 41 -3.46 7.64 -4.36
C LYS A 41 -2.47 7.77 -5.52
N ARG A 42 -1.26 8.23 -5.22
CA ARG A 42 -0.20 8.39 -6.21
C ARG A 42 0.23 7.02 -6.78
N LYS A 43 0.35 6.02 -5.91
CA LYS A 43 0.64 4.64 -6.32
C LYS A 43 -0.43 4.11 -7.28
N SER A 44 -1.70 4.36 -6.99
CA SER A 44 -2.82 3.96 -7.83
C SER A 44 -2.75 4.60 -9.22
N VAL A 45 -2.47 5.89 -9.29
CA VAL A 45 -2.31 6.62 -10.55
C VAL A 45 -1.14 6.05 -11.35
N LEU A 46 0.03 5.86 -10.72
CA LEU A 46 1.22 5.32 -11.38
C LEU A 46 1.01 3.88 -11.83
N SER A 47 0.28 3.08 -11.08
CA SER A 47 -0.04 1.70 -11.48
C SER A 47 -0.91 1.67 -12.72
N ARG A 48 -1.85 2.59 -12.84
CA ARG A 48 -2.68 2.74 -14.05
C ARG A 48 -1.85 3.19 -15.24
N GLU A 49 -0.99 4.17 -15.06
CA GLU A 49 -0.07 4.63 -16.12
C GLU A 49 0.85 3.50 -16.57
N TYR A 50 1.38 2.73 -15.64
CA TYR A 50 2.22 1.58 -15.92
C TYR A 50 1.49 0.56 -16.81
N GLY A 51 0.25 0.22 -16.45
CA GLY A 51 -0.57 -0.70 -17.25
C GLY A 51 -0.85 -0.17 -18.65
N ALA A 52 -1.21 1.09 -18.77
CA ALA A 52 -1.49 1.73 -20.05
C ALA A 52 -0.26 1.78 -20.95
N LEU A 53 0.88 2.18 -20.40
CA LEU A 53 2.15 2.23 -21.14
C LEU A 53 2.65 0.84 -21.54
N SER A 54 2.45 -0.14 -20.68
CA SER A 54 2.79 -1.54 -20.97
C SER A 54 2.02 -2.04 -22.20
N ASN A 55 0.70 -1.77 -22.25
CA ASN A 55 -0.12 -2.15 -23.39
C ASN A 55 0.29 -1.39 -24.66
N GLU A 56 0.57 -0.11 -24.55
CA GLU A 56 1.03 0.71 -25.67
C GLU A 56 2.34 0.18 -26.26
N LEU A 57 3.30 -0.22 -25.41
CA LEU A 57 4.56 -0.78 -25.84
C LEU A 57 4.37 -2.12 -26.54
N LEU A 58 3.48 -2.97 -26.06
CA LEU A 58 3.18 -4.25 -26.68
C LEU A 58 2.56 -4.06 -28.06
N ASP A 59 1.75 -3.02 -28.23
CA ASP A 59 1.07 -2.76 -29.51
C ASP A 59 1.96 -2.05 -30.53
N SER A 60 2.83 -1.12 -30.09
CA SER A 60 3.52 -0.22 -31.02
C SER A 60 5.03 -0.34 -31.04
N SER A 61 5.63 -0.95 -30.05
CA SER A 61 7.10 -0.96 -29.90
C SER A 61 7.71 -2.35 -29.72
N VAL A 62 6.92 -3.40 -29.95
CA VAL A 62 7.40 -4.78 -29.78
C VAL A 62 8.58 -5.09 -30.69
N ASP A 63 8.56 -4.58 -31.91
CA ASP A 63 9.65 -4.81 -32.89
C ASP A 63 10.97 -4.19 -32.42
N GLN A 64 10.90 -2.98 -31.85
CA GLN A 64 12.08 -2.32 -31.28
C GLN A 64 12.63 -3.07 -30.08
N LEU A 65 11.75 -3.60 -29.24
CA LEU A 65 12.14 -4.41 -28.08
C LEU A 65 12.81 -5.70 -28.52
N LEU A 66 12.27 -6.37 -29.56
CA LEU A 66 12.84 -7.61 -30.08
C LEU A 66 14.19 -7.38 -30.76
N ALA A 67 14.43 -6.16 -31.28
CA ALA A 67 15.68 -5.81 -31.94
C ALA A 67 16.80 -5.47 -30.98
N ASP A 68 16.52 -5.25 -29.68
CA ASP A 68 17.49 -4.82 -28.67
C ASP A 68 17.49 -5.80 -27.49
N PRO A 69 18.33 -6.87 -27.54
CA PRO A 69 18.38 -7.85 -26.46
C PRO A 69 18.82 -7.28 -25.12
N GLU A 70 19.70 -6.29 -25.10
CA GLU A 70 20.15 -5.64 -23.88
C GLU A 70 19.00 -4.95 -23.16
N LEU A 71 18.18 -4.24 -23.93
CA LEU A 71 17.01 -3.55 -23.41
C LEU A 71 15.97 -4.55 -22.87
N GLN A 72 15.77 -5.68 -23.58
CA GLN A 72 14.90 -6.76 -23.11
C GLN A 72 15.31 -7.26 -21.74
N VAL A 73 16.61 -7.54 -21.56
CA VAL A 73 17.14 -8.05 -20.29
C VAL A 73 16.89 -7.04 -19.18
N LYS A 74 17.14 -5.75 -19.42
CA LYS A 74 16.91 -4.69 -18.44
C LYS A 74 15.45 -4.55 -18.07
N LEU A 75 14.54 -4.59 -19.04
CA LEU A 75 13.11 -4.48 -18.80
C LEU A 75 12.56 -5.68 -18.05
N VAL A 76 12.99 -6.88 -18.41
CA VAL A 76 12.58 -8.11 -17.72
C VAL A 76 13.05 -8.08 -16.27
N ALA A 77 14.32 -7.70 -16.03
CA ALA A 77 14.87 -7.61 -14.68
C ALA A 77 14.14 -6.55 -13.85
N ALA A 78 13.88 -5.38 -14.42
CA ALA A 78 13.16 -4.31 -13.74
C ALA A 78 11.72 -4.70 -13.42
N GLY A 79 11.05 -5.37 -14.36
CA GLY A 79 9.69 -5.87 -14.17
C GLY A 79 9.61 -6.94 -13.09
N ALA A 80 10.56 -7.86 -13.06
CA ALA A 80 10.63 -8.90 -12.04
C ALA A 80 10.86 -8.29 -10.64
N GLU A 81 11.74 -7.31 -10.54
CA GLU A 81 12.01 -6.60 -9.30
C GLU A 81 10.76 -5.85 -8.81
N LEU A 82 10.09 -5.14 -9.70
CA LEU A 82 8.85 -4.42 -9.39
C LEU A 82 7.76 -5.38 -8.92
N GLN A 83 7.64 -6.54 -9.57
CA GLN A 83 6.66 -7.55 -9.20
C GLN A 83 6.95 -8.13 -7.81
N ALA A 84 8.21 -8.42 -7.51
CA ALA A 84 8.63 -8.92 -6.20
C ALA A 84 8.32 -7.90 -5.09
N MET A 85 8.63 -6.64 -5.33
CA MET A 85 8.35 -5.55 -4.40
C MET A 85 6.85 -5.34 -4.21
N SER A 86 6.07 -5.46 -5.27
CA SER A 86 4.60 -5.34 -5.22
C SER A 86 3.97 -6.48 -4.43
N THR A 87 4.50 -7.70 -4.58
CA THR A 87 4.05 -8.87 -3.82
C THR A 87 4.32 -8.67 -2.33
N GLU A 88 5.54 -8.22 -1.98
CA GLU A 88 5.90 -7.88 -0.60
C GLU A 88 5.00 -6.77 -0.06
N ASN A 89 4.77 -5.72 -0.84
CA ASN A 89 3.89 -4.61 -0.46
C ASN A 89 2.48 -5.10 -0.14
N ARG A 90 1.93 -5.98 -0.99
CA ARG A 90 0.61 -6.56 -0.76
C ARG A 90 0.56 -7.34 0.54
N ALA A 91 1.56 -8.15 0.81
CA ALA A 91 1.64 -8.94 2.04
C ALA A 91 1.72 -8.04 3.28
N LEU A 92 2.56 -7.00 3.23
CA LEU A 92 2.71 -6.03 4.32
C LEU A 92 1.42 -5.25 4.55
N LEU A 93 0.74 -4.84 3.49
CA LEU A 93 -0.56 -4.15 3.58
C LEU A 93 -1.62 -5.05 4.22
N GLN A 94 -1.67 -6.32 3.82
CA GLN A 94 -2.60 -7.28 4.40
C GLN A 94 -2.35 -7.48 5.90
N GLN A 95 -1.07 -7.57 6.29
CA GLN A 95 -0.69 -7.66 7.70
C GLN A 95 -1.11 -6.41 8.48
N ALA A 96 -0.89 -5.23 7.90
CA ALA A 96 -1.25 -3.96 8.53
C ALA A 96 -2.77 -3.82 8.69
N VAL A 97 -3.55 -4.22 7.68
CA VAL A 97 -5.01 -4.22 7.73
C VAL A 97 -5.50 -5.19 8.80
N SER A 98 -4.95 -6.40 8.85
CA SER A 98 -5.30 -7.41 9.86
C SER A 98 -4.99 -6.93 11.26
N ALA A 99 -3.83 -6.28 11.46
CA ALA A 99 -3.45 -5.69 12.74
C ALA A 99 -4.41 -4.57 13.15
N SER A 100 -4.82 -3.73 12.20
CA SER A 100 -5.79 -2.67 12.45
C SER A 100 -7.16 -3.23 12.85
N ARG A 101 -7.61 -4.28 12.17
CA ARG A 101 -8.87 -4.96 12.53
C ARG A 101 -8.82 -5.53 13.93
N ARG A 102 -7.71 -6.21 14.29
CA ARG A 102 -7.54 -6.74 15.65
C ARG A 102 -7.60 -5.66 16.70
N ARG A 103 -7.00 -4.49 16.42
CA ARG A 103 -7.03 -3.34 17.34
C ARG A 103 -8.46 -2.80 17.48
N VAL A 104 -9.18 -2.67 16.37
CA VAL A 104 -10.58 -2.23 16.40
C VAL A 104 -11.44 -3.23 17.18
N ASP A 105 -11.27 -4.52 16.92
CA ASP A 105 -12.00 -5.57 17.62
C ASP A 105 -11.72 -5.56 19.12
N ALA A 106 -10.46 -5.35 19.50
CA ALA A 106 -10.06 -5.24 20.91
C ALA A 106 -10.69 -4.01 21.59
N VAL A 107 -10.73 -2.86 20.88
CA VAL A 107 -11.38 -1.66 21.39
C VAL A 107 -12.89 -1.88 21.54
N MET A 108 -13.53 -2.48 20.55
CA MET A 108 -14.97 -2.80 20.60
C MET A 108 -15.30 -3.75 21.73
N GLU A 109 -14.46 -4.76 21.96
CA GLU A 109 -14.62 -5.69 23.07
C GLU A 109 -14.45 -4.99 24.42
N ALA A 110 -13.47 -4.10 24.54
CA ALA A 110 -13.27 -3.29 25.75
C ALA A 110 -14.48 -2.37 26.01
N VAL A 111 -15.04 -1.78 24.96
CA VAL A 111 -16.25 -0.94 25.07
C VAL A 111 -17.43 -1.77 25.56
N ARG A 112 -17.64 -2.97 25.01
CA ARG A 112 -18.70 -3.89 25.43
C ARG A 112 -18.52 -4.31 26.88
N SER A 113 -17.31 -4.69 27.25
CA SER A 113 -16.99 -5.06 28.65
C SER A 113 -17.20 -3.90 29.60
N SER A 114 -16.89 -2.68 29.20
CA SER A 114 -17.11 -1.47 29.99
C SER A 114 -18.59 -1.17 30.16
N ALA A 115 -19.41 -1.39 29.12
CA ALA A 115 -20.86 -1.19 29.18
C ALA A 115 -21.52 -2.17 30.18
N ASP A 116 -20.97 -3.39 30.31
CA ASP A 116 -21.47 -4.41 31.24
C ASP A 116 -20.79 -4.36 32.61
N ALA A 117 -19.77 -3.50 32.77
CA ALA A 117 -18.99 -3.41 34.00
C ALA A 117 -19.72 -2.59 35.09
N SER A 118 -19.41 -2.91 36.36
CA SER A 118 -19.89 -2.12 37.49
C SER A 118 -19.19 -0.74 37.49
N PRO A 119 -19.79 0.28 38.19
CA PRO A 119 -19.17 1.60 38.29
C PRO A 119 -17.72 1.53 38.85
N GLU A 120 -17.44 0.64 39.75
CA GLU A 120 -16.11 0.45 40.33
C GLU A 120 -15.09 -0.01 39.30
N GLN A 121 -15.49 -0.89 38.38
CA GLN A 121 -14.63 -1.36 37.31
C GLN A 121 -14.35 -0.25 36.29
N LEU A 122 -15.34 0.60 36.01
CA LEU A 122 -15.18 1.75 35.12
C LEU A 122 -14.21 2.77 35.72
N GLU A 123 -14.29 3.02 37.02
CA GLU A 123 -13.34 3.89 37.73
C GLU A 123 -11.92 3.34 37.66
N GLY A 124 -11.75 2.03 37.79
CA GLY A 124 -10.45 1.37 37.66
C GLY A 124 -9.82 1.53 36.28
N LEU A 125 -10.63 1.77 35.25
CA LEU A 125 -10.16 2.04 33.89
C LEU A 125 -9.95 3.53 33.62
N GLY A 126 -10.19 4.40 34.63
CA GLY A 126 -10.06 5.84 34.46
C GLY A 126 -11.25 6.51 33.76
N ILE A 127 -12.37 5.79 33.63
CA ILE A 127 -13.59 6.29 32.99
C ILE A 127 -14.62 6.60 34.07
N PRO A 128 -15.09 7.87 34.21
CA PRO A 128 -16.17 8.20 35.15
C PRO A 128 -17.45 7.47 34.77
N ALA A 129 -18.15 6.89 35.75
CA ALA A 129 -19.41 6.17 35.54
C ALA A 129 -20.46 7.02 34.83
N ASP A 130 -20.48 8.33 35.11
CA ASP A 130 -21.46 9.27 34.55
C ASP A 130 -21.16 9.65 33.08
N ALA A 131 -19.92 9.46 32.59
CA ALA A 131 -19.52 9.83 31.23
C ALA A 131 -20.21 8.97 30.19
N ASP A 132 -20.46 7.69 30.47
CA ASP A 132 -21.13 6.78 29.55
C ASP A 132 -22.60 7.12 29.36
N ALA A 133 -23.28 7.49 30.41
CA ALA A 133 -24.69 7.90 30.36
C ALA A 133 -24.88 9.18 29.52
N ALA A 134 -23.92 10.08 29.55
CA ALA A 134 -23.96 11.34 28.80
C ALA A 134 -23.72 11.15 27.31
N ARG A 135 -22.94 10.10 26.90
CA ARG A 135 -22.59 9.84 25.52
C ARG A 135 -23.73 9.29 24.67
N PHE A 136 -24.68 8.62 25.29
CA PHE A 136 -25.73 7.89 24.55
C PHE A 136 -27.11 8.57 24.69
N LYS A 137 -27.14 9.81 25.17
CA LYS A 137 -28.35 10.63 25.17
C LYS A 137 -28.39 11.57 23.94
#